data_d01d8136511e413e430f90aa872469ec
#
_entry.id   d01d8136511e413e430f90aa872469ec
#
_cell.length_a   1.000
_cell.length_b   1.000
_cell.length_c   1.000
_cell.angle_alpha   90.00
_cell.angle_beta   90.00
_cell.angle_gamma   90.00
#
_symmetry.space_group_name_H-M   'P 1'
#
loop_
_entity.id
_entity.type
_entity.pdbx_description
1 polymer ?
#
loop_
_entity_poly.entity_id
_entity_poly.type
_entity_poly.pdbx_seq_one_letter_code
_entity_poly.pdbx_strand_id
1 'polypeptide(L)'
;MIVTGPRCEECEDGYFGDPEGRRGNGIRPCQKCNCNNNVDPGAIGNCDTNTGECLRCIDHTDGFNCERCAQGFFGDALAIKRPGDPPSCQPCQCYPLGTNIDDQTQLPICNGLTGDCSCKHNVAGRDCDRCEDGYFDITSADVRFHNPKL
;
A
#
# COMPACT_ATOMS: atom_id res chain seq x y z
N MET A 1 0.61 19.91 -24.35
CA MET A 1 -0.83 20.19 -24.23
C MET A 1 -1.42 19.27 -23.15
N ILE A 2 -2.23 19.81 -22.24
CA ILE A 2 -2.75 19.04 -21.11
C ILE A 2 -4.23 18.67 -21.24
N VAL A 3 -4.84 19.02 -22.35
CA VAL A 3 -6.23 18.66 -22.67
C VAL A 3 -6.26 17.88 -23.96
N THR A 4 -7.25 17.02 -24.13
CA THR A 4 -7.42 16.18 -25.30
C THR A 4 -8.91 16.01 -25.62
N GLY A 5 -9.22 15.32 -26.72
CA GLY A 5 -10.55 15.12 -27.20
C GLY A 5 -10.93 16.16 -28.30
N PRO A 6 -12.03 15.91 -29.05
CA PRO A 6 -12.41 16.80 -30.17
C PRO A 6 -12.67 18.25 -29.73
N ARG A 7 -13.02 18.48 -28.50
CA ARG A 7 -13.34 19.81 -27.97
C ARG A 7 -12.46 20.21 -26.79
N CYS A 8 -11.35 19.53 -26.59
CA CYS A 8 -10.49 19.72 -25.41
C CYS A 8 -11.28 19.54 -24.11
N GLU A 9 -12.16 18.57 -24.09
CA GLU A 9 -13.10 18.33 -22.99
C GLU A 9 -12.55 17.42 -21.90
N GLU A 10 -11.43 16.75 -22.19
CA GLU A 10 -10.78 15.82 -21.27
C GLU A 10 -9.34 16.22 -21.05
N CYS A 11 -8.81 15.81 -19.91
CA CYS A 11 -7.40 16.01 -19.63
C CYS A 11 -6.56 14.95 -20.36
N GLU A 12 -5.38 15.36 -20.78
CA GLU A 12 -4.40 14.46 -21.38
C GLU A 12 -3.93 13.43 -20.36
N ASP A 13 -3.40 12.30 -20.86
CA ASP A 13 -2.84 11.27 -19.99
C ASP A 13 -1.80 11.86 -19.02
N GLY A 14 -1.89 11.50 -17.75
CA GLY A 14 -1.04 12.05 -16.71
C GLY A 14 -1.57 13.33 -16.05
N TYR A 15 -2.74 13.81 -16.50
CA TYR A 15 -3.41 14.99 -15.96
C TYR A 15 -4.84 14.66 -15.59
N PHE A 16 -5.44 15.44 -14.71
CA PHE A 16 -6.80 15.21 -14.27
C PHE A 16 -7.55 16.53 -14.05
N GLY A 17 -8.87 16.46 -14.14
CA GLY A 17 -9.75 17.60 -13.94
C GLY A 17 -11.01 17.47 -14.77
N ASP A 18 -11.71 18.58 -14.89
CA ASP A 18 -12.93 18.70 -15.70
C ASP A 18 -12.94 20.09 -16.34
N PRO A 19 -12.19 20.26 -17.45
CA PRO A 19 -11.94 21.59 -18.01
C PRO A 19 -13.20 22.32 -18.51
N GLU A 20 -14.26 21.58 -18.80
CA GLU A 20 -15.51 22.18 -19.28
C GLU A 20 -16.65 22.09 -18.26
N GLY A 21 -16.41 21.54 -17.08
CA GLY A 21 -17.42 21.44 -16.03
C GLY A 21 -18.57 20.51 -16.34
N ARG A 22 -18.35 19.49 -17.18
CA ARG A 22 -19.40 18.58 -17.64
C ARG A 22 -19.93 17.63 -16.58
N ARG A 23 -19.18 17.44 -15.49
CA ARG A 23 -19.50 16.45 -14.45
C ARG A 23 -20.27 17.04 -13.28
N GLY A 24 -20.68 18.31 -13.38
CA GLY A 24 -21.57 18.92 -12.41
C GLY A 24 -20.92 19.58 -11.20
N ASN A 25 -19.60 19.52 -11.07
CA ASN A 25 -18.87 20.12 -9.96
C ASN A 25 -18.14 21.41 -10.33
N GLY A 26 -18.59 22.08 -11.40
CA GLY A 26 -17.93 23.26 -11.91
C GLY A 26 -16.71 22.95 -12.76
N ILE A 27 -16.08 24.00 -13.27
CA ILE A 27 -14.87 23.87 -14.07
C ILE A 27 -13.69 23.56 -13.17
N ARG A 28 -12.97 22.48 -13.48
CA ARG A 28 -11.74 22.10 -12.80
C ARG A 28 -10.63 21.98 -13.84
N PRO A 29 -9.72 22.97 -13.91
CA PRO A 29 -8.63 22.93 -14.88
C PRO A 29 -7.79 21.67 -14.73
N CYS A 30 -7.22 21.18 -15.83
CA CYS A 30 -6.36 20.01 -15.81
C CYS A 30 -5.10 20.29 -15.02
N GLN A 31 -4.81 19.39 -14.08
CA GLN A 31 -3.62 19.44 -13.22
C GLN A 31 -2.85 18.15 -13.41
N LYS A 32 -1.54 18.22 -13.24
CA LYS A 32 -0.70 17.02 -13.29
C LYS A 32 -1.06 16.09 -12.13
N CYS A 33 -1.20 14.80 -12.41
CA CYS A 33 -1.42 13.80 -11.37
C CYS A 33 -0.21 13.70 -10.46
N ASN A 34 -0.46 13.60 -9.15
CA ASN A 34 0.59 13.39 -8.18
C ASN A 34 0.55 11.96 -7.66
N CYS A 35 1.48 11.15 -8.09
CA CYS A 35 1.61 9.76 -7.65
C CYS A 35 2.92 9.52 -6.90
N ASN A 36 3.54 10.58 -6.41
CA ASN A 36 4.73 10.55 -5.53
C ASN A 36 5.91 9.75 -6.11
N ASN A 37 6.06 9.80 -7.44
CA ASN A 37 7.07 9.04 -8.18
C ASN A 37 6.94 7.52 -8.01
N ASN A 38 5.76 7.06 -7.63
CA ASN A 38 5.48 5.63 -7.43
C ASN A 38 4.67 5.03 -8.58
N VAL A 39 4.87 5.57 -9.79
CA VAL A 39 4.32 5.03 -11.03
C VAL A 39 5.41 5.03 -12.08
N ASP A 40 5.26 4.18 -13.10
CA ASP A 40 6.19 4.13 -14.23
C ASP A 40 5.95 5.34 -15.13
N PRO A 41 6.90 6.29 -15.25
CA PRO A 41 6.69 7.49 -16.06
C PRO A 41 6.52 7.20 -17.57
N GLY A 42 6.96 6.02 -18.02
CA GLY A 42 6.79 5.59 -19.39
C GLY A 42 5.46 4.90 -19.69
N ALA A 43 4.65 4.64 -18.66
CA ALA A 43 3.36 3.97 -18.83
C ALA A 43 2.24 4.99 -19.05
N ILE A 44 1.17 4.55 -19.71
CA ILE A 44 -0.06 5.34 -19.87
C ILE A 44 -1.11 4.81 -18.91
N GLY A 45 -2.09 5.68 -18.58
CA GLY A 45 -3.17 5.28 -17.66
C GLY A 45 -2.75 5.21 -16.21
N ASN A 46 -1.72 5.95 -15.81
CA ASN A 46 -1.24 5.96 -14.43
C ASN A 46 -2.22 6.58 -13.46
N CYS A 47 -3.09 7.46 -13.92
CA CYS A 47 -4.09 8.08 -13.03
C CYS A 47 -5.40 8.30 -13.78
N ASP A 48 -6.46 8.42 -13.01
CA ASP A 48 -7.79 8.75 -13.51
C ASP A 48 -7.82 10.20 -13.97
N THR A 49 -8.25 10.42 -15.23
CA THR A 49 -8.25 11.77 -15.81
C THR A 49 -9.30 12.70 -15.20
N ASN A 50 -10.25 12.16 -14.46
CA ASN A 50 -11.24 12.97 -13.76
C ASN A 50 -10.81 13.28 -12.33
N THR A 51 -10.50 12.24 -11.56
CA THR A 51 -10.26 12.37 -10.10
C THR A 51 -8.80 12.57 -9.74
N GLY A 52 -7.88 12.11 -10.58
CA GLY A 52 -6.46 12.12 -10.28
C GLY A 52 -5.99 10.93 -9.46
N GLU A 53 -6.89 9.98 -9.19
CA GLU A 53 -6.52 8.77 -8.46
C GLU A 53 -5.46 7.99 -9.22
N CYS A 54 -4.39 7.63 -8.54
CA CYS A 54 -3.33 6.82 -9.13
C CYS A 54 -3.80 5.38 -9.24
N LEU A 55 -3.72 4.82 -10.45
CA LEU A 55 -4.30 3.51 -10.76
C LEU A 55 -3.24 2.42 -10.91
N ARG A 56 -1.98 2.79 -11.02
CA ARG A 56 -0.89 1.87 -11.36
C ARG A 56 0.32 2.10 -10.46
N CYS A 57 0.09 2.08 -9.15
CA CYS A 57 1.17 2.21 -8.19
C CYS A 57 2.20 1.08 -8.35
N ILE A 58 3.47 1.41 -8.30
CA ILE A 58 4.59 0.45 -8.36
C ILE A 58 5.37 0.46 -7.04
N ASP A 59 6.40 -0.40 -6.96
CA ASP A 59 7.30 -0.47 -5.80
C ASP A 59 6.58 -0.81 -4.50
N HIS A 60 5.51 -1.63 -4.58
CA HIS A 60 4.72 -2.07 -3.44
C HIS A 60 4.04 -0.92 -2.71
N THR A 61 3.63 0.11 -3.47
CA THR A 61 2.89 1.24 -2.94
C THR A 61 1.41 1.14 -3.26
N ASP A 62 0.60 1.89 -2.52
CA ASP A 62 -0.86 1.90 -2.64
C ASP A 62 -1.39 3.25 -2.16
N GLY A 63 -2.70 3.44 -2.29
CA GLY A 63 -3.39 4.65 -1.90
C GLY A 63 -3.76 5.52 -3.08
N PHE A 64 -4.58 6.53 -2.84
CA PHE A 64 -5.07 7.43 -3.89
C PHE A 64 -3.92 8.07 -4.68
N ASN A 65 -2.84 8.42 -3.99
CA ASN A 65 -1.66 9.04 -4.57
C ASN A 65 -0.41 8.15 -4.46
N CYS A 66 -0.57 6.85 -4.29
CA CYS A 66 0.54 5.92 -4.03
C CYS A 66 1.38 6.39 -2.83
N GLU A 67 0.71 6.89 -1.79
CA GLU A 67 1.37 7.55 -0.66
C GLU A 67 1.69 6.64 0.51
N ARG A 68 1.32 5.36 0.41
CA ARG A 68 1.58 4.41 1.49
C ARG A 68 2.07 3.08 0.92
N CYS A 69 2.64 2.24 1.77
CA CYS A 69 3.02 0.89 1.38
C CYS A 69 1.78 0.01 1.26
N ALA A 70 1.77 -0.88 0.28
CA ALA A 70 0.67 -1.81 0.07
C ALA A 70 0.57 -2.80 1.22
N GLN A 71 -0.58 -3.46 1.34
CA GLN A 71 -0.79 -4.48 2.37
C GLN A 71 0.26 -5.59 2.22
N GLY A 72 0.85 -5.98 3.33
CA GLY A 72 1.95 -6.95 3.34
C GLY A 72 3.34 -6.32 3.24
N PHE A 73 3.41 -4.99 3.15
CA PHE A 73 4.66 -4.24 3.01
C PHE A 73 4.68 -3.09 4.01
N PHE A 74 5.88 -2.60 4.31
CA PHE A 74 6.05 -1.48 5.24
C PHE A 74 7.23 -0.62 4.85
N GLY A 75 7.22 0.63 5.31
CA GLY A 75 8.27 1.59 5.06
C GLY A 75 7.71 2.98 4.78
N ASP A 76 8.52 3.82 4.14
CA ASP A 76 8.13 5.17 3.77
C ASP A 76 7.93 5.27 2.27
N ALA A 77 6.67 5.19 1.83
CA ALA A 77 6.32 5.30 0.42
C ALA A 77 6.65 6.66 -0.18
N LEU A 78 6.83 7.68 0.64
CA LEU A 78 7.15 9.04 0.22
C LEU A 78 8.65 9.35 0.25
N ALA A 79 9.48 8.37 0.58
CA ALA A 79 10.92 8.55 0.63
C ALA A 79 11.47 8.96 -0.74
N ILE A 80 12.49 9.82 -0.73
CA ILE A 80 13.17 10.25 -1.95
C ILE A 80 13.92 9.05 -2.54
N LYS A 81 13.65 8.77 -3.80
CA LYS A 81 14.29 7.67 -4.52
C LYS A 81 15.35 8.18 -5.46
N ARG A 82 16.46 7.47 -5.52
CA ARG A 82 17.52 7.71 -6.49
C ARG A 82 17.53 6.55 -7.50
N PRO A 83 17.99 6.79 -8.74
CA PRO A 83 18.14 5.68 -9.69
C PRO A 83 18.97 4.55 -9.10
N GLY A 84 18.43 3.32 -9.13
CA GLY A 84 19.10 2.15 -8.59
C GLY A 84 18.82 1.85 -7.12
N ASP A 85 18.10 2.72 -6.40
CA ASP A 85 17.72 2.45 -5.02
C ASP A 85 16.65 1.34 -4.97
N PRO A 86 16.71 0.49 -3.94
CA PRO A 86 15.64 -0.48 -3.73
C PRO A 86 14.34 0.22 -3.34
N PRO A 87 13.17 -0.43 -3.54
CA PRO A 87 11.91 0.13 -3.08
C PRO A 87 11.95 0.41 -1.58
N SER A 88 11.37 1.54 -1.16
CA SER A 88 11.29 1.90 0.25
C SER A 88 10.26 1.06 1.00
N CYS A 89 9.27 0.51 0.31
CA CYS A 89 8.30 -0.43 0.88
C CYS A 89 8.87 -1.83 0.79
N GLN A 90 9.12 -2.46 1.94
CA GLN A 90 9.72 -3.79 2.04
C GLN A 90 8.69 -4.79 2.55
N PRO A 91 8.83 -6.09 2.21
CA PRO A 91 7.90 -7.09 2.72
C PRO A 91 7.92 -7.15 4.25
N CYS A 92 6.73 -7.34 4.85
CA CYS A 92 6.63 -7.57 6.29
C CYS A 92 7.41 -8.82 6.67
N GLN A 93 8.25 -8.71 7.70
CA GLN A 93 9.08 -9.81 8.20
C GLN A 93 8.35 -10.45 9.38
N CYS A 94 7.40 -11.33 9.11
CA CYS A 94 6.55 -11.91 10.13
C CYS A 94 6.64 -13.43 10.13
N TYR A 95 6.59 -14.02 11.32
CA TYR A 95 6.51 -15.47 11.45
C TYR A 95 5.11 -15.94 11.02
N PRO A 96 5.01 -16.74 9.95
CA PRO A 96 3.70 -16.99 9.33
C PRO A 96 2.69 -17.68 10.24
N LEU A 97 3.15 -18.58 11.11
CA LEU A 97 2.25 -19.33 12.00
C LEU A 97 1.74 -18.49 13.16
N GLY A 98 2.43 -17.42 13.51
CA GLY A 98 2.03 -16.54 14.61
C GLY A 98 1.37 -15.25 14.18
N THR A 99 1.28 -14.96 12.88
CA THR A 99 0.82 -13.69 12.34
C THR A 99 -0.52 -13.84 11.64
N ASN A 100 -1.40 -12.85 11.81
CA ASN A 100 -2.63 -12.79 11.05
C ASN A 100 -2.33 -12.55 9.57
N ILE A 101 -3.00 -13.30 8.72
CA ILE A 101 -2.80 -13.24 7.26
C ILE A 101 -4.05 -12.64 6.63
N ASP A 102 -3.85 -11.73 5.69
CA ASP A 102 -4.94 -11.14 4.92
C ASP A 102 -5.53 -12.17 3.96
N ASP A 103 -6.85 -12.35 4.00
CA ASP A 103 -7.53 -13.38 3.21
C ASP A 103 -7.45 -13.12 1.70
N GLN A 104 -7.37 -11.88 1.29
CA GLN A 104 -7.37 -11.52 -0.13
C GLN A 104 -5.97 -11.61 -0.75
N THR A 105 -4.97 -11.12 -0.04
CA THR A 105 -3.60 -11.08 -0.56
C THR A 105 -2.76 -12.28 -0.17
N GLN A 106 -3.17 -13.03 0.88
CA GLN A 106 -2.42 -14.12 1.48
C GLN A 106 -1.05 -13.67 2.03
N LEU A 107 -0.94 -12.38 2.33
CA LEU A 107 0.28 -11.80 2.90
C LEU A 107 0.06 -11.47 4.38
N PRO A 108 1.13 -11.45 5.18
CA PRO A 108 1.00 -11.11 6.59
C PRO A 108 0.53 -9.68 6.79
N ILE A 109 -0.26 -9.47 7.83
CA ILE A 109 -0.72 -8.15 8.21
C ILE A 109 0.30 -7.52 9.15
N CYS A 110 0.87 -6.39 8.75
CA CYS A 110 1.79 -5.63 9.58
C CYS A 110 1.49 -4.14 9.49
N ASN A 111 2.06 -3.38 10.43
CA ASN A 111 1.95 -1.92 10.38
C ASN A 111 2.70 -1.40 9.15
N GLY A 112 2.02 -0.62 8.31
CA GLY A 112 2.60 -0.13 7.05
C GLY A 112 3.75 0.85 7.21
N LEU A 113 3.98 1.38 8.40
CA LEU A 113 5.09 2.30 8.68
C LEU A 113 6.23 1.61 9.42
N THR A 114 5.91 0.84 10.46
CA THR A 114 6.91 0.25 11.34
C THR A 114 7.28 -1.18 11.01
N GLY A 115 6.38 -1.90 10.36
CA GLY A 115 6.55 -3.32 10.07
C GLY A 115 6.18 -4.24 11.23
N ASP A 116 5.63 -3.69 12.32
CA ASP A 116 5.18 -4.51 13.45
C ASP A 116 4.05 -5.43 13.01
N CYS A 117 4.21 -6.72 13.25
CA CYS A 117 3.26 -7.73 12.78
C CYS A 117 2.03 -7.81 13.68
N SER A 118 0.88 -8.09 13.07
CA SER A 118 -0.38 -8.32 13.77
C SER A 118 -0.41 -9.77 14.24
N CYS A 119 -0.17 -9.99 15.54
CA CYS A 119 -0.05 -11.32 16.10
C CYS A 119 -1.40 -11.97 16.36
N LYS A 120 -1.45 -13.28 16.17
CA LYS A 120 -2.59 -14.08 16.57
C LYS A 120 -2.74 -14.07 18.08
N HIS A 121 -3.90 -14.51 18.55
CA HIS A 121 -4.16 -14.60 19.98
C HIS A 121 -3.07 -15.42 20.68
N ASN A 122 -2.60 -14.93 21.84
CA ASN A 122 -1.56 -15.57 22.67
C ASN A 122 -0.16 -15.61 22.03
N VAL A 123 0.07 -14.81 21.01
CA VAL A 123 1.37 -14.68 20.34
C VAL A 123 1.93 -13.29 20.61
N ALA A 124 3.22 -13.19 20.81
CA ALA A 124 3.93 -11.96 21.12
C ALA A 124 5.18 -11.76 20.27
N GLY A 125 5.78 -10.61 20.41
CA GLY A 125 6.96 -10.21 19.66
C GLY A 125 6.62 -9.35 18.45
N ARG A 126 7.59 -8.58 17.99
CA ARG A 126 7.41 -7.73 16.82
C ARG A 126 7.04 -8.54 15.57
N ASP A 127 7.67 -9.70 15.43
CA ASP A 127 7.48 -10.60 14.27
C ASP A 127 6.51 -11.74 14.57
N CYS A 128 5.84 -11.72 15.72
CA CYS A 128 4.90 -12.76 16.14
C CYS A 128 5.56 -14.15 16.19
N ASP A 129 6.77 -14.20 16.65
CA ASP A 129 7.60 -15.41 16.63
C ASP A 129 7.76 -16.08 18.01
N ARG A 130 7.02 -15.64 19.00
CA ARG A 130 7.05 -16.21 20.36
C ARG A 130 5.65 -16.23 20.97
N CYS A 131 5.48 -17.08 21.96
CA CYS A 131 4.23 -17.13 22.72
C CYS A 131 4.20 -16.06 23.81
N GLU A 132 3.01 -15.54 24.12
CA GLU A 132 2.82 -14.75 25.32
C GLU A 132 3.11 -15.58 26.56
N ASP A 133 3.40 -14.93 27.69
CA ASP A 133 3.64 -15.60 28.95
C ASP A 133 2.47 -16.53 29.30
N GLY A 134 2.78 -17.77 29.63
CA GLY A 134 1.78 -18.78 29.95
C GLY A 134 1.33 -19.64 28.78
N TYR A 135 1.84 -19.41 27.56
CA TYR A 135 1.44 -20.14 26.36
C TYR A 135 2.64 -20.82 25.70
N PHE A 136 2.37 -21.81 24.84
CA PHE A 136 3.38 -22.54 24.12
C PHE A 136 2.83 -23.08 22.79
N ASP A 137 3.71 -23.63 21.96
CA ASP A 137 3.37 -24.29 20.71
C ASP A 137 2.85 -23.34 19.63
N ILE A 138 3.68 -22.36 19.28
CA ILE A 138 3.38 -21.43 18.20
C ILE A 138 3.32 -22.12 16.82
N THR A 139 3.75 -23.39 16.73
CA THR A 139 3.75 -24.13 15.47
C THR A 139 2.39 -24.72 15.11
N SER A 140 1.43 -24.72 16.05
CA SER A 140 0.09 -25.21 15.80
C SER A 140 -0.81 -24.06 15.31
N ALA A 141 -2.00 -24.40 14.75
CA ALA A 141 -2.97 -23.39 14.33
C ALA A 141 -3.44 -22.55 15.50
N ASP A 142 -3.50 -23.13 16.69
CA ASP A 142 -3.86 -22.45 17.92
C ASP A 142 -2.70 -22.50 18.91
N VAL A 143 -2.33 -21.33 19.43
CA VAL A 143 -1.30 -21.27 20.45
C VAL A 143 -1.89 -21.80 21.75
N ARG A 144 -1.22 -22.80 22.33
CA ARG A 144 -1.73 -23.52 23.49
C ARG A 144 -1.26 -22.89 24.80
N PHE A 145 -2.08 -23.04 25.82
CA PHE A 145 -1.73 -22.59 27.17
C PHE A 145 -0.56 -23.39 27.70
N HIS A 146 0.47 -22.68 28.16
CA HIS A 146 1.67 -23.29 28.75
C HIS A 146 1.46 -23.51 30.24
N ASN A 147 1.66 -24.73 30.72
CA ASN A 147 1.66 -25.04 32.13
C ASN A 147 3.11 -25.06 32.63
N PRO A 148 3.55 -24.04 33.40
CA PRO A 148 4.93 -23.97 33.85
C PRO A 148 5.36 -25.08 34.84
N LYS A 149 4.41 -25.87 35.30
CA LYS A 149 4.70 -26.98 36.20
C LYS A 149 4.95 -28.31 35.47
N LEU A 150 4.80 -28.32 34.19
CA LEU A 150 5.05 -29.51 33.37
C LEU A 150 6.45 -29.51 32.76
#